data_a5238a08ee8f3214673c69f57487dd7c
#
_entry.id   a5238a08ee8f3214673c69f57487dd7c
#
_cell.length_a   1.000
_cell.length_b   1.000
_cell.length_c   1.000
_cell.angle_alpha   90.00
_cell.angle_beta   90.00
_cell.angle_gamma   90.00
#
_symmetry.space_group_name_H-M   'P 1'
#
loop_
_entity.id
_entity.type
_entity.pdbx_description
1 polymer ?
#
loop_
_entity_poly.entity_id
_entity_poly.type
_entity_poly.pdbx_seq_one_letter_code
_entity_poly.pdbx_strand_id
1 'polypeptide(L)'
;MYAITIDQPGGPEVMKWTEQPDPELPPGHVLLDVAATAVNRADLLQRQGFYPPPPGASDVLGLECSGTIAELGEGVSGWSVGDQVCALLAGGGYAEKVAVPAS
;
A
#
# COMPACT_ATOMS: atom_id res chain seq x y z
N MET A 1 4.48 -0.18 -11.68
CA MET A 1 5.23 0.28 -10.50
C MET A 1 6.07 -0.83 -9.90
N TYR A 2 6.95 -0.50 -8.99
CA TYR A 2 7.68 -1.49 -8.21
C TYR A 2 7.14 -1.57 -6.79
N ALA A 3 7.15 -2.78 -6.24
CA ALA A 3 6.71 -3.06 -4.90
C ALA A 3 7.54 -4.20 -4.31
N ILE A 4 7.54 -4.31 -2.98
CA ILE A 4 8.13 -5.45 -2.29
C ILE A 4 7.12 -6.58 -2.29
N THR A 5 7.46 -7.69 -2.96
CA THR A 5 6.60 -8.87 -3.02
C THR A 5 7.27 -10.05 -2.32
N ILE A 6 6.45 -11.00 -1.89
CA ILE A 6 6.92 -12.26 -1.34
C ILE A 6 6.22 -13.39 -2.08
N ASP A 7 6.98 -14.40 -2.54
CA ASP A 7 6.42 -15.56 -3.24
C ASP A 7 5.95 -16.62 -2.26
N GLN A 8 6.58 -16.68 -1.09
CA GLN A 8 6.26 -17.64 -0.05
C GLN A 8 6.63 -17.04 1.31
N PRO A 9 6.00 -17.50 2.40
CA PRO A 9 6.38 -17.05 3.73
C PRO A 9 7.84 -17.42 4.05
N GLY A 10 8.49 -16.60 4.84
CA GLY A 10 9.87 -16.88 5.25
C GLY A 10 10.54 -15.70 5.91
N GLY A 11 11.86 -15.71 5.90
CA GLY A 11 12.71 -14.67 6.44
C GLY A 11 12.83 -13.48 5.49
N PRO A 12 13.72 -12.52 5.81
CA PRO A 12 13.88 -11.31 4.98
C PRO A 12 14.25 -11.60 3.52
N GLU A 13 14.88 -12.72 3.24
CA GLU A 13 15.32 -13.10 1.90
C GLU A 13 14.18 -13.36 0.93
N VAL A 14 12.94 -13.57 1.41
CA VAL A 14 11.78 -13.78 0.54
C VAL A 14 11.23 -12.49 -0.02
N MET A 15 11.63 -11.34 0.51
CA MET A 15 11.18 -10.03 0.03
C MET A 15 11.96 -9.63 -1.20
N LYS A 16 11.25 -9.26 -2.27
CA LYS A 16 11.87 -8.87 -3.54
C LYS A 16 11.25 -7.59 -4.07
N TRP A 17 12.09 -6.70 -4.57
CA TRP A 17 11.67 -5.48 -5.27
C TRP A 17 11.31 -5.89 -6.70
N THR A 18 10.03 -5.91 -7.00
CA THR A 18 9.49 -6.54 -8.21
C THR A 18 8.53 -5.58 -8.92
N GLU A 19 8.54 -5.60 -10.24
CA GLU A 19 7.57 -4.84 -11.02
C GLU A 19 6.18 -5.46 -10.86
N GLN A 20 5.19 -4.60 -10.60
CA GLN A 20 3.79 -4.95 -10.39
C GLN A 20 2.91 -4.00 -11.19
N PRO A 21 1.69 -4.41 -11.57
CA PRO A 21 0.73 -3.47 -12.13
C PRO A 21 0.47 -2.32 -11.16
N ASP A 22 0.22 -1.13 -11.68
CA ASP A 22 -0.22 -0.02 -10.85
C ASP A 22 -1.55 -0.40 -10.17
N PRO A 23 -1.78 0.07 -8.93
CA PRO A 23 -3.04 -0.23 -8.25
C PRO A 23 -4.22 0.36 -9.02
N GLU A 24 -5.34 -0.35 -9.02
CA GLU A 24 -6.59 0.20 -9.50
C GLU A 24 -7.05 1.31 -8.56
N LEU A 25 -7.75 2.30 -9.11
CA LEU A 25 -8.30 3.41 -8.32
C LEU A 25 -9.82 3.28 -8.26
N PRO A 26 -10.37 2.59 -7.24
CA PRO A 26 -11.82 2.45 -7.10
C PRO A 26 -12.48 3.80 -6.78
N PRO A 27 -13.80 3.93 -7.00
CA PRO A 27 -14.53 5.09 -6.52
C PRO A 27 -14.33 5.30 -5.02
N GLY A 28 -14.31 6.56 -4.59
CA GLY A 28 -14.13 6.91 -3.18
C GLY A 28 -12.71 6.77 -2.65
N HIS A 29 -11.75 6.43 -3.49
CA HIS A 29 -10.34 6.26 -3.14
C HIS A 29 -9.48 7.34 -3.76
N VAL A 30 -8.29 7.54 -3.20
CA VAL A 30 -7.25 8.37 -3.80
C VAL A 30 -6.02 7.51 -4.07
N LEU A 31 -5.30 7.85 -5.13
CA LEU A 31 -4.03 7.21 -5.45
C LEU A 31 -2.90 8.05 -4.87
N LEU A 32 -2.05 7.44 -4.07
CA LEU A 32 -0.90 8.10 -3.46
C LEU A 32 0.38 7.68 -4.16
N ASP A 33 1.24 8.68 -4.44
CA ASP A 33 2.66 8.43 -4.70
C ASP A 33 3.33 8.34 -3.34
N VAL A 34 3.80 7.16 -2.98
CA VAL A 34 4.35 6.89 -1.64
C VAL A 34 5.74 7.52 -1.52
N ALA A 35 5.91 8.36 -0.51
CA ALA A 35 7.20 8.94 -0.16
C ALA A 35 7.94 8.09 0.87
N ALA A 36 7.21 7.52 1.83
CA ALA A 36 7.78 6.69 2.88
C ALA A 36 6.73 5.71 3.41
N THR A 37 7.21 4.60 3.90
CA THR A 37 6.42 3.62 4.63
C THR A 37 7.18 3.26 5.90
N ALA A 38 6.59 2.44 6.76
CA ALA A 38 7.23 2.04 8.01
C ALA A 38 7.07 0.54 8.22
N VAL A 39 8.00 -0.03 8.97
CA VAL A 39 7.97 -1.44 9.32
C VAL A 39 7.21 -1.60 10.63
N ASN A 40 6.19 -2.44 10.61
CA ASN A 40 5.38 -2.77 11.78
C ASN A 40 5.49 -4.26 12.08
N ARG A 41 5.18 -4.64 13.31
CA ARG A 41 5.25 -6.04 13.72
C ARG A 41 4.35 -6.94 12.86
N ALA A 42 3.18 -6.47 12.48
CA ALA A 42 2.27 -7.22 11.64
C ALA A 42 2.88 -7.56 10.27
N ASP A 43 3.74 -6.68 9.74
CA ASP A 43 4.45 -6.93 8.49
C ASP A 43 5.38 -8.13 8.62
N LEU A 44 6.09 -8.23 9.74
CA LEU A 44 6.97 -9.35 10.02
C LEU A 44 6.18 -10.66 10.12
N LEU A 45 5.04 -10.62 10.80
CA LEU A 45 4.15 -11.79 10.94
C LEU A 45 3.55 -12.20 9.60
N GLN A 46 3.15 -11.23 8.78
CA GLN A 46 2.61 -11.50 7.45
C GLN A 46 3.69 -12.13 6.55
N ARG A 47 4.91 -11.60 6.58
CA ARG A 47 6.03 -12.18 5.83
C ARG A 47 6.29 -13.62 6.25
N GLN A 48 6.17 -13.92 7.53
CA GLN A 48 6.36 -15.26 8.08
C GLN A 48 5.17 -16.19 7.87
N GLY A 49 4.03 -15.68 7.41
CA GLY A 49 2.83 -16.47 7.18
C GLY A 49 1.88 -16.56 8.36
N PHE A 50 2.10 -15.79 9.43
CA PHE A 50 1.29 -15.84 10.65
C PHE A 50 0.23 -14.74 10.73
N TYR A 51 0.15 -13.89 9.73
CA TYR A 51 -0.82 -12.80 9.68
C TYR A 51 -1.29 -12.64 8.24
N PRO A 52 -2.32 -13.39 7.82
CA PRO A 52 -2.84 -13.26 6.46
C PRO A 52 -3.49 -11.90 6.26
N PRO A 53 -3.37 -11.29 5.07
CA PRO A 53 -4.04 -10.03 4.80
C PRO A 53 -5.55 -10.19 4.89
N PRO A 54 -6.29 -9.13 5.32
CA PRO A 54 -7.75 -9.15 5.33
C PRO A 54 -8.30 -9.38 3.90
N PRO A 55 -9.50 -9.96 3.78
CA PRO A 55 -10.13 -10.12 2.46
C PRO A 55 -10.20 -8.78 1.71
N GLY A 56 -9.80 -8.78 0.44
CA GLY A 56 -9.80 -7.58 -0.40
C GLY A 56 -8.58 -6.69 -0.24
N ALA A 57 -7.72 -6.95 0.74
CA ALA A 57 -6.48 -6.20 0.91
C ALA A 57 -5.41 -6.66 -0.09
N SER A 58 -4.44 -5.77 -0.37
CA SER A 58 -3.28 -6.12 -1.17
C SER A 58 -2.42 -7.18 -0.47
N ASP A 59 -1.81 -8.07 -1.24
CA ASP A 59 -0.82 -9.02 -0.74
C ASP A 59 0.54 -8.36 -0.47
N VAL A 60 0.75 -7.15 -0.96
CA VAL A 60 1.95 -6.38 -0.69
C VAL A 60 1.94 -5.94 0.78
N LEU A 61 3.08 -6.07 1.45
CA LEU A 61 3.23 -5.67 2.84
C LEU A 61 3.08 -4.16 3.03
N GLY A 62 2.87 -3.73 4.26
CA GLY A 62 2.90 -2.33 4.64
C GLY A 62 1.54 -1.79 5.08
N LEU A 63 1.47 -1.32 6.32
CA LEU A 63 0.23 -0.91 6.97
C LEU A 63 0.13 0.60 7.17
N GLU A 64 1.12 1.35 6.73
CA GLU A 64 1.10 2.81 6.80
C GLU A 64 2.02 3.43 5.77
N CYS A 65 1.69 4.63 5.34
CA CYS A 65 2.56 5.39 4.47
C CYS A 65 2.34 6.88 4.62
N SER A 66 3.28 7.66 4.09
CA SER A 66 3.09 9.05 3.77
C SER A 66 3.35 9.25 2.28
N GLY A 67 2.73 10.24 1.70
CA GLY A 67 2.90 10.50 0.29
C GLY A 67 2.10 11.69 -0.19
N THR A 68 2.00 11.79 -1.50
CA THR A 68 1.31 12.87 -2.20
C THR A 68 0.17 12.29 -3.01
N ILE A 69 -1.00 12.92 -2.96
CA ILE A 69 -2.13 12.51 -3.79
C ILE A 69 -1.78 12.75 -5.25
N ALA A 70 -1.75 11.68 -6.04
CA ALA A 70 -1.48 11.72 -7.47
C ALA A 70 -2.77 11.75 -8.30
N GLU A 71 -3.85 11.14 -7.81
CA GLU A 71 -5.10 11.04 -8.54
C GLU A 71 -6.26 10.86 -7.58
N LEU A 72 -7.41 11.44 -7.92
CA LEU A 72 -8.65 11.31 -7.15
C LEU A 72 -9.58 10.33 -7.86
N GLY A 73 -10.12 9.38 -7.10
CA GLY A 73 -11.15 8.48 -7.60
C GLY A 73 -12.48 9.19 -7.76
N GLU A 74 -13.40 8.52 -8.45
CA GLU A 74 -14.73 9.06 -8.68
C GLU A 74 -15.44 9.33 -7.35
N GLY A 75 -16.08 10.49 -7.24
CA GLY A 75 -16.85 10.87 -6.07
C GLY A 75 -16.05 11.43 -4.91
N VAL A 76 -14.73 11.52 -5.02
CA VAL A 76 -13.88 12.07 -3.96
C VAL A 76 -14.00 13.59 -3.94
N SER A 77 -14.23 14.16 -2.74
CA SER A 77 -14.25 15.60 -2.49
C SER A 77 -13.47 15.91 -1.21
N GLY A 78 -13.05 17.18 -1.07
CA GLY A 78 -12.30 17.62 0.12
C GLY A 78 -10.80 17.36 0.03
N TRP A 79 -10.32 16.73 -1.03
CA TRP A 79 -8.90 16.47 -1.29
C TRP A 79 -8.51 17.00 -2.66
N SER A 80 -7.24 17.29 -2.84
CA SER A 80 -6.71 17.77 -4.11
C SER A 80 -5.44 17.02 -4.49
N VAL A 81 -5.23 16.84 -5.78
CA VAL A 81 -3.96 16.33 -6.31
C VAL A 81 -2.84 17.26 -5.84
N GLY A 82 -1.76 16.66 -5.32
CA GLY A 82 -0.65 17.40 -4.75
C GLY A 82 -0.69 17.53 -3.24
N ASP A 83 -1.81 17.20 -2.59
CA ASP A 83 -1.88 17.22 -1.12
C ASP A 83 -0.93 16.17 -0.53
N GLN A 84 -0.22 16.56 0.52
CA GLN A 84 0.63 15.66 1.28
C GLN A 84 -0.17 15.05 2.42
N VAL A 85 -0.15 13.72 2.52
CA VAL A 85 -0.99 12.99 3.46
C VAL A 85 -0.25 11.81 4.09
N CYS A 86 -0.79 11.32 5.20
CA CYS A 86 -0.44 10.02 5.79
C CYS A 86 -1.67 9.13 5.76
N ALA A 87 -1.46 7.83 5.71
CA ALA A 87 -2.56 6.88 5.70
C ALA A 87 -2.23 5.63 6.49
N LEU A 88 -3.26 5.06 7.13
CA LEU A 88 -3.21 3.70 7.65
C LEU A 88 -3.81 2.79 6.58
N LEU A 89 -3.19 1.63 6.38
CA LEU A 89 -3.50 0.74 5.28
C LEU A 89 -3.82 -0.66 5.82
N ALA A 90 -4.62 -1.41 5.04
CA ALA A 90 -4.79 -2.84 5.25
C ALA A 90 -3.69 -3.66 4.55
N GLY A 91 -2.82 -3.01 3.82
CA GLY A 91 -1.71 -3.57 3.05
C GLY A 91 -1.34 -2.64 1.91
N GLY A 92 -0.25 -2.94 1.22
CA GLY A 92 0.14 -2.22 0.02
C GLY A 92 1.17 -1.10 0.21
N GLY A 93 1.60 -0.84 1.44
CA GLY A 93 2.50 0.30 1.72
C GLY A 93 3.92 0.15 1.19
N TYR A 94 4.42 -1.07 1.03
CA TYR A 94 5.78 -1.31 0.52
C TYR A 94 5.80 -1.25 -1.01
N ALA A 95 5.32 -0.15 -1.56
CA ALA A 95 5.18 0.05 -3.00
C ALA A 95 5.35 1.52 -3.36
N GLU A 96 5.59 1.79 -4.63
CA GLU A 96 5.70 3.16 -5.12
C GLU A 96 4.37 3.90 -5.08
N LYS A 97 3.26 3.19 -5.28
CA LYS A 97 1.91 3.76 -5.29
C LYS A 97 0.95 2.88 -4.52
N VAL A 98 -0.05 3.49 -3.92
CA VAL A 98 -1.12 2.78 -3.22
C VAL A 98 -2.43 3.53 -3.36
N ALA A 99 -3.53 2.79 -3.50
CA ALA A 99 -4.88 3.37 -3.48
C ALA A 99 -5.46 3.21 -2.07
N VAL A 100 -5.99 4.30 -1.52
CA VAL A 100 -6.54 4.30 -0.15
C VAL A 100 -7.92 4.95 -0.13
N PRO A 101 -8.82 4.52 0.76
CA PRO A 101 -10.09 5.23 0.96
C PRO A 101 -9.84 6.69 1.33
N ALA A 102 -10.65 7.59 0.76
CA ALA A 102 -10.51 9.02 0.99
C ALA A 102 -11.13 9.50 2.31
N SER A 103 -11.80 8.63 3.03
CA SER A 103 -12.44 8.95 4.32
C SER A 103 -11.58 8.59 5.51
#